data_27fa58c1f113b44178c41d61f3c67126
#
_entry.id   27fa58c1f113b44178c41d61f3c67126
#
_cell.length_a   1.000
_cell.length_b   1.000
_cell.length_c   1.000
_cell.angle_alpha   90.00
_cell.angle_beta   90.00
_cell.angle_gamma   90.00
#
_symmetry.space_group_name_H-M   'P 1'
#
loop_
_entity.id
_entity.type
_entity.pdbx_description
1 polymer ?
#
loop_
_entity_poly.entity_id
_entity_poly.type
_entity_poly.pdbx_seq_one_letter_code
_entity_poly.pdbx_strand_id
1 'polypeptide(L)'
;MVEHPSAHERPITVDSWLVWATRMLLDLDDPAGREARGLMASLLGSAASVVTRGASPLPPELADRYVEWVERRQKREPFHLITGEVPFFGNLFSVRSGVLIPRPETELLVEQVSVRTKSCPPQSILELGGGSGAIICSLLLLYPGASGVAVDIEPDPIRCMLENRKRLSLDSRLHLLRGNWDDSIAGGLCFDLLVSNPPYIASAEIDGLMAEVVQYEPHRALDGGVDGLDCYREILGSKIDSRVMPGGLMVMEIGAGQRWAFERSGPFFELEGFDPAEVVSDWAGHGRVVIWKRKG
;
A
#
# COMPACT_ATOMS: atom_id res chain seq x y z
N MET A 1 -27.35 3.19 -19.25
CA MET A 1 -27.58 4.60 -18.89
C MET A 1 -28.08 4.60 -17.46
N VAL A 2 -27.29 5.13 -16.54
CA VAL A 2 -27.65 5.24 -15.13
C VAL A 2 -28.59 6.44 -15.03
N GLU A 3 -29.86 6.21 -14.66
CA GLU A 3 -30.78 7.30 -14.41
C GLU A 3 -30.39 7.98 -13.10
N HIS A 4 -29.87 9.21 -13.21
CA HIS A 4 -29.79 10.08 -12.05
C HIS A 4 -31.17 10.17 -11.42
N PRO A 5 -31.31 10.05 -10.10
CA PRO A 5 -32.60 10.24 -9.47
C PRO A 5 -33.10 11.64 -9.86
N SER A 6 -34.25 11.68 -10.51
CA SER A 6 -34.88 12.96 -10.88
C SER A 6 -35.07 13.80 -9.60
N ALA A 7 -35.09 15.12 -9.70
CA ALA A 7 -35.22 16.01 -8.54
C ALA A 7 -36.43 15.68 -7.64
N HIS A 8 -37.44 14.97 -8.17
CA HIS A 8 -38.64 14.52 -7.46
C HIS A 8 -38.52 13.14 -6.80
N GLU A 9 -37.45 12.36 -7.10
CA GLU A 9 -37.23 10.98 -6.61
C GLU A 9 -35.96 10.83 -5.77
N ARG A 10 -35.27 11.94 -5.48
CA ARG A 10 -34.05 11.90 -4.67
C ARG A 10 -34.34 11.35 -3.26
N PRO A 11 -33.56 10.37 -2.79
CA PRO A 11 -33.64 9.94 -1.40
C PRO A 11 -33.43 11.12 -0.46
N ILE A 12 -34.08 11.10 0.70
CA ILE A 12 -34.01 12.20 1.67
C ILE A 12 -33.08 11.81 2.84
N THR A 13 -33.33 10.64 3.42
CA THR A 13 -32.61 10.19 4.61
C THR A 13 -31.38 9.37 4.25
N VAL A 14 -30.42 9.27 5.18
CA VAL A 14 -29.23 8.43 5.03
C VAL A 14 -29.62 6.98 4.66
N ASP A 15 -30.63 6.39 5.34
CA ASP A 15 -31.09 5.03 5.04
C ASP A 15 -31.64 4.89 3.61
N SER A 16 -32.41 5.88 3.13
CA SER A 16 -32.93 5.85 1.76
C SER A 16 -31.81 6.00 0.71
N TRP A 17 -30.78 6.77 1.00
CA TRP A 17 -29.57 6.87 0.16
C TRP A 17 -28.79 5.54 0.15
N LEU A 18 -28.69 4.84 1.28
CA LEU A 18 -28.05 3.52 1.32
C LEU A 18 -28.80 2.48 0.47
N VAL A 19 -30.14 2.49 0.52
CA VAL A 19 -30.96 1.61 -0.33
C VAL A 19 -30.74 1.91 -1.81
N TRP A 20 -30.73 3.21 -2.21
CA TRP A 20 -30.45 3.62 -3.56
C TRP A 20 -29.06 3.15 -4.01
N ALA A 21 -28.00 3.49 -3.26
CA ALA A 21 -26.63 3.13 -3.61
C ALA A 21 -26.41 1.60 -3.68
N THR A 22 -27.03 0.85 -2.78
CA THR A 22 -26.96 -0.63 -2.83
C THR A 22 -27.51 -1.17 -4.15
N ARG A 23 -28.61 -0.59 -4.65
CA ARG A 23 -29.17 -1.00 -5.96
C ARG A 23 -28.24 -0.62 -7.12
N MET A 24 -27.62 0.55 -7.04
CA MET A 24 -26.71 1.03 -8.06
C MET A 24 -25.40 0.21 -8.16
N LEU A 25 -25.00 -0.46 -7.08
CA LEU A 25 -23.73 -1.20 -6.97
C LEU A 25 -23.92 -2.74 -7.06
N LEU A 26 -25.08 -3.23 -7.45
CA LEU A 26 -25.38 -4.68 -7.49
C LEU A 26 -24.50 -5.48 -8.45
N ASP A 27 -23.96 -4.83 -9.49
CA ASP A 27 -23.11 -5.47 -10.53
C ASP A 27 -21.64 -5.57 -10.12
N LEU A 28 -21.28 -5.14 -8.90
CA LEU A 28 -19.93 -5.29 -8.37
C LEU A 28 -19.74 -6.67 -7.74
N ASP A 29 -18.51 -7.15 -7.77
CA ASP A 29 -18.12 -8.45 -7.18
C ASP A 29 -18.20 -8.43 -5.65
N ASP A 30 -18.08 -7.25 -5.05
CA ASP A 30 -18.21 -7.03 -3.60
C ASP A 30 -19.70 -6.88 -3.17
N PRO A 31 -20.02 -7.22 -1.91
CA PRO A 31 -21.36 -7.02 -1.40
C PRO A 31 -21.81 -5.55 -1.47
N ALA A 32 -22.71 -5.23 -2.41
CA ALA A 32 -23.17 -3.88 -2.72
C ALA A 32 -23.58 -3.05 -1.49
N GLY A 33 -24.22 -3.70 -0.52
CA GLY A 33 -24.62 -3.04 0.73
C GLY A 33 -23.44 -2.67 1.64
N ARG A 34 -22.31 -3.40 1.57
CA ARG A 34 -21.08 -3.07 2.29
C ARG A 34 -20.40 -1.86 1.64
N GLU A 35 -20.28 -1.87 0.32
CA GLU A 35 -19.72 -0.77 -0.48
C GLU A 35 -20.50 0.54 -0.23
N ALA A 36 -21.83 0.51 -0.42
CA ALA A 36 -22.70 1.65 -0.19
C ALA A 36 -22.53 2.23 1.23
N ARG A 37 -22.52 1.36 2.24
CA ARG A 37 -22.34 1.77 3.64
C ARG A 37 -20.95 2.30 3.93
N GLY A 38 -19.92 1.71 3.34
CA GLY A 38 -18.53 2.17 3.43
C GLY A 38 -18.35 3.58 2.89
N LEU A 39 -18.85 3.86 1.68
CA LEU A 39 -18.83 5.19 1.08
C LEU A 39 -19.57 6.22 1.95
N MET A 40 -20.76 5.86 2.48
CA MET A 40 -21.51 6.74 3.37
C MET A 40 -20.75 6.98 4.69
N ALA A 41 -20.10 5.97 5.24
CA ALA A 41 -19.31 6.09 6.46
C ALA A 41 -18.12 7.05 6.29
N SER A 42 -17.42 6.94 5.16
CA SER A 42 -16.33 7.87 4.81
C SER A 42 -16.84 9.29 4.64
N LEU A 43 -18.01 9.46 4.01
CA LEU A 43 -18.64 10.76 3.82
C LEU A 43 -19.06 11.44 5.14
N LEU A 44 -19.58 10.66 6.09
CA LEU A 44 -20.04 11.13 7.41
C LEU A 44 -18.95 11.12 8.49
N GLY A 45 -17.74 10.66 8.16
CA GLY A 45 -16.58 10.61 9.03
C GLY A 45 -16.53 9.38 9.96
N SER A 46 -17.56 8.54 10.03
CA SER A 46 -17.51 7.27 10.77
C SER A 46 -18.67 6.33 10.47
N ALA A 47 -18.46 5.03 10.68
CA ALA A 47 -19.52 4.02 10.60
C ALA A 47 -20.64 4.24 11.66
N ALA A 48 -20.29 4.75 12.85
CA ALA A 48 -21.27 5.08 13.88
C ALA A 48 -22.21 6.21 13.43
N SER A 49 -21.71 7.19 12.69
CA SER A 49 -22.51 8.28 12.13
C SER A 49 -23.57 7.78 11.15
N VAL A 50 -23.29 6.72 10.40
CA VAL A 50 -24.27 6.10 9.48
C VAL A 50 -25.45 5.54 10.27
N VAL A 51 -25.18 4.81 11.36
CA VAL A 51 -26.21 4.21 12.20
C VAL A 51 -27.04 5.27 12.94
N THR A 52 -26.36 6.26 13.56
CA THR A 52 -27.05 7.29 14.38
C THR A 52 -27.83 8.30 13.54
N ARG A 53 -27.51 8.45 12.26
CA ARG A 53 -28.14 9.40 11.35
C ARG A 53 -29.08 8.75 10.34
N GLY A 54 -29.34 7.43 10.42
CA GLY A 54 -30.10 6.69 9.39
C GLY A 54 -31.39 7.36 8.98
N ALA A 55 -32.21 7.80 9.95
CA ALA A 55 -33.47 8.52 9.72
C ALA A 55 -33.29 10.03 9.43
N SER A 56 -32.07 10.58 9.55
CA SER A 56 -31.82 12.02 9.35
C SER A 56 -31.67 12.33 7.85
N PRO A 57 -32.12 13.51 7.42
CA PRO A 57 -31.85 13.97 6.06
C PRO A 57 -30.35 14.12 5.81
N LEU A 58 -29.91 13.68 4.61
CA LEU A 58 -28.55 13.95 4.15
C LEU A 58 -28.50 15.36 3.53
N PRO A 59 -27.57 16.24 3.98
CA PRO A 59 -27.41 17.57 3.39
C PRO A 59 -27.17 17.49 1.89
N PRO A 60 -27.73 18.42 1.07
CA PRO A 60 -27.64 18.36 -0.38
C PRO A 60 -26.21 18.21 -0.92
N GLU A 61 -25.25 18.95 -0.33
CA GLU A 61 -23.83 18.90 -0.74
C GLU A 61 -23.21 17.52 -0.49
N LEU A 62 -23.58 16.85 0.62
CA LEU A 62 -23.14 15.49 0.90
C LEU A 62 -23.87 14.48 0.00
N ALA A 63 -25.12 14.73 -0.32
CA ALA A 63 -25.89 13.89 -1.22
C ALA A 63 -25.28 13.91 -2.64
N ASP A 64 -24.93 15.09 -3.16
CA ASP A 64 -24.30 15.23 -4.47
C ASP A 64 -22.93 14.51 -4.51
N ARG A 65 -22.13 14.68 -3.47
CA ARG A 65 -20.85 13.95 -3.33
C ARG A 65 -21.05 12.45 -3.24
N TYR A 66 -22.07 12.00 -2.52
CA TYR A 66 -22.37 10.57 -2.42
C TYR A 66 -22.76 9.97 -3.77
N VAL A 67 -23.59 10.68 -4.56
CA VAL A 67 -23.94 10.30 -5.94
C VAL A 67 -22.67 10.17 -6.79
N GLU A 68 -21.82 11.19 -6.80
CA GLU A 68 -20.54 11.16 -7.52
C GLU A 68 -19.69 9.94 -7.13
N TRP A 69 -19.56 9.64 -5.83
CA TRP A 69 -18.79 8.51 -5.34
C TRP A 69 -19.37 7.17 -5.78
N VAL A 70 -20.69 7.01 -5.73
CA VAL A 70 -21.37 5.81 -6.22
C VAL A 70 -21.18 5.62 -7.72
N GLU A 71 -21.27 6.70 -8.54
CA GLU A 71 -21.03 6.64 -9.97
C GLU A 71 -19.58 6.27 -10.33
N ARG A 72 -18.61 6.80 -9.59
CA ARG A 72 -17.21 6.41 -9.73
C ARG A 72 -17.03 4.93 -9.40
N ARG A 73 -17.64 4.45 -8.32
CA ARG A 73 -17.56 3.05 -7.92
C ARG A 73 -18.24 2.11 -8.93
N GLN A 74 -19.33 2.51 -9.56
CA GLN A 74 -19.95 1.77 -10.66
C GLN A 74 -19.00 1.59 -11.86
N LYS A 75 -18.13 2.55 -12.09
CA LYS A 75 -17.08 2.47 -13.12
C LYS A 75 -15.88 1.64 -12.64
N ARG A 76 -16.03 0.92 -11.53
CA ARG A 76 -15.00 0.09 -10.90
C ARG A 76 -13.79 0.88 -10.36
N GLU A 77 -13.91 2.19 -10.15
CA GLU A 77 -12.86 2.94 -9.47
C GLU A 77 -12.71 2.39 -8.03
N PRO A 78 -11.49 2.07 -7.58
CA PRO A 78 -11.26 1.52 -6.25
C PRO A 78 -11.82 2.39 -5.14
N PHE A 79 -12.45 1.77 -4.14
CA PHE A 79 -13.06 2.43 -2.99
C PHE A 79 -12.11 3.46 -2.35
N HIS A 80 -10.84 3.08 -2.14
CA HIS A 80 -9.85 3.94 -1.50
C HIS A 80 -9.40 5.12 -2.37
N LEU A 81 -9.44 5.01 -3.70
CA LEU A 81 -9.19 6.17 -4.58
C LEU A 81 -10.37 7.14 -4.59
N ILE A 82 -11.59 6.64 -4.43
CA ILE A 82 -12.79 7.47 -4.32
C ILE A 82 -12.78 8.26 -3.02
N THR A 83 -12.49 7.59 -1.90
CA THR A 83 -12.48 8.22 -0.56
C THR A 83 -11.20 9.01 -0.30
N GLY A 84 -10.12 8.74 -1.04
CA GLY A 84 -8.81 9.36 -0.89
C GLY A 84 -7.99 8.82 0.29
N GLU A 85 -8.46 7.78 0.97
CA GLU A 85 -7.85 7.26 2.20
C GLU A 85 -7.90 5.74 2.28
N VAL A 86 -6.86 5.14 2.89
CA VAL A 86 -6.77 3.71 3.18
C VAL A 86 -6.25 3.48 4.60
N PRO A 87 -6.86 2.57 5.38
CA PRO A 87 -6.28 2.13 6.64
C PRO A 87 -5.09 1.19 6.37
N PHE A 88 -4.01 1.37 7.11
CA PHE A 88 -2.84 0.49 7.06
C PHE A 88 -2.11 0.55 8.40
N PHE A 89 -1.84 -0.60 8.99
CA PHE A 89 -1.13 -0.78 10.26
C PHE A 89 -1.60 0.17 11.37
N GLY A 90 -2.92 0.25 11.56
CA GLY A 90 -3.57 1.07 12.58
C GLY A 90 -3.60 2.58 12.32
N ASN A 91 -3.11 3.03 11.18
CA ASN A 91 -3.11 4.44 10.76
C ASN A 91 -3.93 4.64 9.49
N LEU A 92 -4.31 5.89 9.21
CA LEU A 92 -5.03 6.27 8.01
C LEU A 92 -4.10 7.03 7.06
N PHE A 93 -3.90 6.48 5.86
CA PHE A 93 -3.03 7.04 4.83
C PHE A 93 -3.83 7.68 3.71
N SER A 94 -3.36 8.81 3.22
CA SER A 94 -3.84 9.39 1.96
C SER A 94 -3.36 8.54 0.79
N VAL A 95 -4.24 8.32 -0.18
CA VAL A 95 -3.93 7.66 -1.46
C VAL A 95 -4.51 8.47 -2.62
N ARG A 96 -3.93 8.31 -3.80
CA ARG A 96 -4.32 9.02 -5.02
C ARG A 96 -4.06 8.19 -6.27
N SER A 97 -4.66 8.59 -7.38
CA SER A 97 -4.33 8.01 -8.69
C SER A 97 -2.82 8.10 -8.95
N GLY A 98 -2.26 7.08 -9.59
CA GLY A 98 -0.82 6.97 -9.86
C GLY A 98 0.01 6.41 -8.70
N VAL A 99 -0.63 5.96 -7.62
CA VAL A 99 0.03 5.32 -6.46
C VAL A 99 -0.63 3.98 -6.17
N LEU A 100 0.16 2.95 -5.90
CA LEU A 100 -0.35 1.65 -5.45
C LEU A 100 -1.11 1.83 -4.13
N ILE A 101 -2.32 1.31 -4.05
CA ILE A 101 -3.10 1.28 -2.81
C ILE A 101 -2.44 0.28 -1.86
N PRO A 102 -2.04 0.66 -0.63
CA PRO A 102 -1.51 -0.27 0.36
C PRO A 102 -2.39 -1.49 0.55
N ARG A 103 -1.79 -2.68 0.55
CA ARG A 103 -2.49 -3.95 0.71
C ARG A 103 -2.43 -4.42 2.16
N PRO A 104 -3.48 -5.06 2.69
CA PRO A 104 -3.46 -5.62 4.04
C PRO A 104 -2.31 -6.63 4.24
N GLU A 105 -1.97 -7.41 3.20
CA GLU A 105 -0.90 -8.41 3.23
C GLU A 105 0.47 -7.76 3.48
N THR A 106 0.66 -6.52 3.04
CA THR A 106 1.90 -5.75 3.25
C THR A 106 2.11 -5.40 4.74
N GLU A 107 1.06 -5.41 5.57
CA GLU A 107 1.20 -5.21 7.03
C GLU A 107 2.08 -6.29 7.66
N LEU A 108 2.10 -7.51 7.09
CA LEU A 108 2.99 -8.58 7.53
C LEU A 108 4.47 -8.18 7.48
N LEU A 109 4.89 -7.38 6.49
CA LEU A 109 6.27 -6.89 6.41
C LEU A 109 6.59 -6.02 7.64
N VAL A 110 5.72 -5.08 7.99
CA VAL A 110 5.91 -4.20 9.16
C VAL A 110 5.89 -5.02 10.46
N GLU A 111 4.99 -5.99 10.57
CA GLU A 111 4.92 -6.91 11.71
C GLU A 111 6.21 -7.71 11.87
N GLN A 112 6.74 -8.29 10.79
CA GLN A 112 7.96 -9.08 10.81
C GLN A 112 9.19 -8.24 11.19
N VAL A 113 9.28 -7.00 10.73
CA VAL A 113 10.29 -6.05 11.19
C VAL A 113 10.15 -5.84 12.70
N SER A 114 8.93 -5.54 13.19
CA SER A 114 8.67 -5.29 14.61
C SER A 114 9.13 -6.44 15.51
N VAL A 115 8.81 -7.67 15.11
CA VAL A 115 9.17 -8.88 15.89
C VAL A 115 10.68 -9.07 15.95
N ARG A 116 11.40 -8.88 14.83
CA ARG A 116 12.82 -9.16 14.72
C ARG A 116 13.73 -8.09 15.31
N THR A 117 13.24 -6.86 15.37
CA THR A 117 14.01 -5.72 15.88
C THR A 117 13.64 -5.33 17.31
N LYS A 118 12.83 -6.15 18.00
CA LYS A 118 12.36 -5.86 19.36
C LYS A 118 13.49 -5.61 20.35
N SER A 119 14.60 -6.35 20.24
CA SER A 119 15.78 -6.22 21.13
C SER A 119 16.76 -5.14 20.67
N CYS A 120 16.72 -4.75 19.40
CA CYS A 120 17.60 -3.75 18.80
C CYS A 120 16.81 -2.94 17.77
N PRO A 121 16.03 -1.94 18.20
CA PRO A 121 15.25 -1.11 17.30
C PRO A 121 16.12 -0.35 16.30
N PRO A 122 15.75 -0.31 15.00
CA PRO A 122 16.51 0.41 13.99
C PRO A 122 16.50 1.92 14.26
N GLN A 123 17.61 2.60 13.99
CA GLN A 123 17.73 4.03 14.07
C GLN A 123 17.68 4.69 12.68
N SER A 124 18.00 3.92 11.66
CA SER A 124 18.03 4.38 10.26
C SER A 124 17.32 3.35 9.36
N ILE A 125 16.35 3.83 8.56
CA ILE A 125 15.49 3.00 7.72
C ILE A 125 15.56 3.49 6.28
N LEU A 126 15.75 2.57 5.33
CA LEU A 126 15.64 2.82 3.90
C LEU A 126 14.44 2.07 3.34
N GLU A 127 13.55 2.75 2.62
CA GLU A 127 12.50 2.14 1.81
C GLU A 127 12.79 2.38 0.33
N LEU A 128 12.80 1.31 -0.47
CA LEU A 128 12.92 1.35 -1.92
C LEU A 128 11.54 1.06 -2.54
N GLY A 129 11.09 1.93 -3.46
CA GLY A 129 9.73 1.86 -4.02
C GLY A 129 8.69 2.29 -2.99
N GLY A 130 8.79 3.53 -2.49
CA GLY A 130 8.00 4.00 -1.32
C GLY A 130 6.50 4.07 -1.54
N GLY A 131 6.01 4.22 -2.77
CA GLY A 131 4.58 4.28 -3.09
C GLY A 131 3.85 5.38 -2.30
N SER A 132 2.90 4.99 -1.47
CA SER A 132 2.20 5.91 -0.55
C SER A 132 3.02 6.28 0.69
N GLY A 133 4.13 5.58 0.96
CA GLY A 133 4.92 5.68 2.20
C GLY A 133 4.30 4.92 3.38
N ALA A 134 3.36 4.02 3.13
CA ALA A 134 2.65 3.31 4.20
C ALA A 134 3.60 2.47 5.07
N ILE A 135 4.58 1.79 4.48
CA ILE A 135 5.55 0.96 5.21
C ILE A 135 6.47 1.85 6.05
N ILE A 136 7.20 2.79 5.43
CA ILE A 136 8.19 3.60 6.16
C ILE A 136 7.55 4.49 7.21
N CYS A 137 6.39 5.09 6.93
CA CYS A 137 5.70 5.91 7.92
C CYS A 137 5.25 5.06 9.11
N SER A 138 4.70 3.86 8.88
CA SER A 138 4.32 2.94 9.97
C SER A 138 5.52 2.53 10.82
N LEU A 139 6.67 2.24 10.19
CA LEU A 139 7.91 1.93 10.89
C LEU A 139 8.43 3.14 11.70
N LEU A 140 8.38 4.36 11.15
CA LEU A 140 8.79 5.56 11.87
C LEU A 140 7.86 5.92 13.03
N LEU A 141 6.57 5.58 12.94
CA LEU A 141 5.64 5.70 14.06
C LEU A 141 5.92 4.65 15.14
N LEU A 142 6.29 3.43 14.74
CA LEU A 142 6.65 2.34 15.64
C LEU A 142 7.99 2.60 16.36
N TYR A 143 8.95 3.28 15.68
CA TYR A 143 10.28 3.61 16.20
C TYR A 143 10.48 5.14 16.29
N PRO A 144 10.05 5.79 17.39
CA PRO A 144 10.10 7.26 17.51
C PRO A 144 11.51 7.85 17.42
N GLY A 145 12.55 7.07 17.75
CA GLY A 145 13.96 7.49 17.65
C GLY A 145 14.56 7.37 16.25
N ALA A 146 13.89 6.67 15.33
CA ALA A 146 14.42 6.40 14.01
C ALA A 146 14.21 7.57 13.03
N SER A 147 15.10 7.68 12.06
CA SER A 147 14.92 8.47 10.83
C SER A 147 14.88 7.55 9.61
N GLY A 148 14.25 8.01 8.54
CA GLY A 148 14.08 7.20 7.33
C GLY A 148 14.35 7.98 6.05
N VAL A 149 14.72 7.24 5.03
CA VAL A 149 14.78 7.68 3.64
C VAL A 149 13.85 6.80 2.83
N ALA A 150 12.96 7.38 2.05
CA ALA A 150 12.16 6.67 1.07
C ALA A 150 12.49 7.14 -0.33
N VAL A 151 12.65 6.18 -1.24
CA VAL A 151 12.96 6.43 -2.64
C VAL A 151 11.83 5.92 -3.50
N ASP A 152 11.42 6.72 -4.48
CA ASP A 152 10.52 6.27 -5.55
C ASP A 152 10.91 6.96 -6.86
N ILE A 153 10.71 6.26 -7.96
CA ILE A 153 11.08 6.78 -9.29
C ILE A 153 10.01 7.73 -9.83
N GLU A 154 8.74 7.53 -9.44
CA GLU A 154 7.61 8.27 -9.96
C GLU A 154 7.30 9.53 -9.10
N PRO A 155 6.82 10.62 -9.73
CA PRO A 155 6.52 11.85 -9.00
C PRO A 155 5.25 11.75 -8.15
N ASP A 156 4.26 10.94 -8.51
CA ASP A 156 2.99 10.84 -7.78
C ASP A 156 3.15 10.11 -6.44
N PRO A 157 3.91 8.99 -6.32
CA PRO A 157 4.33 8.45 -5.04
C PRO A 157 5.04 9.47 -4.15
N ILE A 158 6.01 10.23 -4.68
CA ILE A 158 6.70 11.28 -3.89
C ILE A 158 5.70 12.31 -3.34
N ARG A 159 4.74 12.76 -4.14
CA ARG A 159 3.69 13.70 -3.68
C ARG A 159 2.79 13.07 -2.61
N CYS A 160 2.41 11.81 -2.79
CA CYS A 160 1.61 11.06 -1.84
C CYS A 160 2.35 10.89 -0.50
N MET A 161 3.61 10.47 -0.55
CA MET A 161 4.48 10.38 0.64
C MET A 161 4.64 11.73 1.36
N LEU A 162 4.77 12.83 0.62
CA LEU A 162 4.83 14.18 1.21
C LEU A 162 3.57 14.51 2.01
N GLU A 163 2.40 14.16 1.50
CA GLU A 163 1.12 14.35 2.21
C GLU A 163 1.05 13.48 3.46
N ASN A 164 1.38 12.20 3.34
CA ASN A 164 1.36 11.26 4.47
C ASN A 164 2.41 11.62 5.54
N ARG A 165 3.62 12.00 5.12
CA ARG A 165 4.66 12.52 6.02
C ARG A 165 4.15 13.69 6.86
N LYS A 166 3.51 14.67 6.21
CA LYS A 166 2.94 15.85 6.88
C LYS A 166 1.77 15.47 7.79
N ARG A 167 0.84 14.66 7.28
CA ARG A 167 -0.32 14.17 8.04
C ARG A 167 0.07 13.46 9.33
N LEU A 168 1.15 12.66 9.28
CA LEU A 168 1.66 11.88 10.41
C LEU A 168 2.75 12.59 11.23
N SER A 169 3.02 13.87 10.93
CA SER A 169 4.03 14.70 11.65
C SER A 169 5.44 14.08 11.62
N LEU A 170 5.84 13.53 10.47
CA LEU A 170 7.13 12.89 10.27
C LEU A 170 8.13 13.78 9.51
N ASP A 171 7.85 15.08 9.35
CA ASP A 171 8.64 16.00 8.51
C ASP A 171 10.12 16.09 8.90
N SER A 172 10.45 15.97 10.18
CA SER A 172 11.82 16.03 10.67
C SER A 172 12.59 14.70 10.57
N ARG A 173 11.90 13.58 10.30
CA ARG A 173 12.49 12.25 10.38
C ARG A 173 12.40 11.44 9.07
N LEU A 174 11.55 11.82 8.14
CA LEU A 174 11.38 11.15 6.85
C LEU A 174 11.92 12.04 5.73
N HIS A 175 12.91 11.56 5.01
CA HIS A 175 13.50 12.20 3.84
C HIS A 175 13.04 11.46 2.59
N LEU A 176 12.63 12.20 1.56
CA LEU A 176 12.11 11.65 0.32
C LEU A 176 13.07 11.96 -0.83
N LEU A 177 13.40 10.96 -1.61
CA LEU A 177 14.27 11.08 -2.77
C LEU A 177 13.51 10.54 -4.01
N ARG A 178 13.70 11.22 -5.13
CA ARG A 178 13.26 10.69 -6.41
C ARG A 178 14.44 10.04 -7.10
N GLY A 179 14.34 8.75 -7.42
CA GLY A 179 15.41 7.99 -8.07
C GLY A 179 15.01 6.57 -8.36
N ASN A 180 15.86 5.86 -9.10
CA ASN A 180 15.70 4.44 -9.35
C ASN A 180 16.43 3.66 -8.24
N TRP A 181 15.67 2.91 -7.44
CA TRP A 181 16.18 2.16 -6.29
C TRP A 181 17.17 2.98 -5.45
N ASP A 182 18.41 2.54 -5.31
CA ASP A 182 19.43 3.20 -4.48
C ASP A 182 20.35 4.18 -5.22
N ASP A 183 20.12 4.44 -6.50
CA ASP A 183 20.96 5.31 -7.35
C ASP A 183 21.04 6.75 -6.81
N SER A 184 19.99 7.24 -6.19
CA SER A 184 19.93 8.60 -5.63
C SER A 184 20.52 8.71 -4.22
N ILE A 185 21.00 7.59 -3.64
CA ILE A 185 21.57 7.57 -2.30
C ILE A 185 23.09 7.77 -2.37
N ALA A 186 23.60 8.75 -1.63
CA ALA A 186 25.02 9.03 -1.59
C ALA A 186 25.84 7.80 -1.19
N GLY A 187 27.01 7.65 -1.82
CA GLY A 187 27.94 6.57 -1.50
C GLY A 187 28.34 6.58 -0.02
N GLY A 188 28.46 5.39 0.57
CA GLY A 188 28.85 5.21 1.98
C GLY A 188 27.72 5.36 3.00
N LEU A 189 26.50 5.74 2.59
CA LEU A 189 25.34 5.68 3.48
C LEU A 189 24.83 4.24 3.58
N CYS A 190 24.65 3.77 4.81
CA CYS A 190 24.08 2.48 5.14
C CYS A 190 23.03 2.62 6.26
N PHE A 191 22.14 1.65 6.36
CA PHE A 191 20.95 1.70 7.20
C PHE A 191 20.85 0.43 8.06
N ASP A 192 20.23 0.54 9.24
CA ASP A 192 19.95 -0.61 10.11
C ASP A 192 18.90 -1.53 9.49
N LEU A 193 17.99 -0.94 8.71
CA LEU A 193 16.88 -1.63 8.09
C LEU A 193 16.67 -1.12 6.66
N LEU A 194 16.59 -2.05 5.71
CA LEU A 194 16.12 -1.81 4.35
C LEU A 194 14.83 -2.57 4.14
N VAL A 195 13.80 -1.88 3.62
CA VAL A 195 12.51 -2.48 3.28
C VAL A 195 12.12 -2.16 1.84
N SER A 196 11.34 -3.05 1.22
CA SER A 196 10.76 -2.81 -0.10
C SER A 196 9.52 -3.68 -0.32
N ASN A 197 8.52 -3.11 -0.98
CA ASN A 197 7.46 -3.86 -1.67
C ASN A 197 7.60 -3.57 -3.16
N PRO A 198 8.50 -4.24 -3.88
CA PRO A 198 8.73 -3.98 -5.28
C PRO A 198 7.64 -4.59 -6.16
N PRO A 199 7.44 -4.11 -7.40
CA PRO A 199 6.57 -4.77 -8.37
C PRO A 199 7.00 -6.23 -8.60
N TYR A 200 6.05 -7.15 -8.51
CA TYR A 200 6.34 -8.59 -8.57
C TYR A 200 5.39 -9.41 -9.44
N ILE A 201 4.46 -8.78 -10.14
CA ILE A 201 3.51 -9.49 -11.00
C ILE A 201 4.17 -9.72 -12.36
N ALA A 202 4.09 -10.95 -12.88
CA ALA A 202 4.57 -11.21 -14.23
C ALA A 202 3.75 -10.40 -15.25
N SER A 203 4.43 -9.79 -16.25
CA SER A 203 3.79 -8.88 -17.20
C SER A 203 2.57 -9.52 -17.89
N ALA A 204 2.61 -10.84 -18.18
CA ALA A 204 1.51 -11.55 -18.81
C ALA A 204 0.30 -11.81 -17.89
N GLU A 205 0.44 -11.62 -16.58
CA GLU A 205 -0.63 -11.84 -15.59
C GLU A 205 -1.41 -10.55 -15.27
N ILE A 206 -0.87 -9.39 -15.63
CA ILE A 206 -1.45 -8.09 -15.26
C ILE A 206 -2.86 -7.92 -15.83
N ASP A 207 -3.07 -8.24 -17.10
CA ASP A 207 -4.38 -8.11 -17.75
C ASP A 207 -5.45 -9.06 -17.16
N GLY A 208 -5.02 -10.08 -16.42
CA GLY A 208 -5.89 -11.01 -15.69
C GLY A 208 -6.28 -10.59 -14.28
N LEU A 209 -5.77 -9.47 -13.79
CA LEU A 209 -6.11 -8.95 -12.46
C LEU A 209 -7.53 -8.38 -12.44
N MET A 210 -8.02 -8.07 -11.23
CA MET A 210 -9.31 -7.40 -11.07
C MET A 210 -9.34 -6.10 -11.88
N ALA A 211 -10.48 -5.80 -12.47
CA ALA A 211 -10.65 -4.62 -13.33
C ALA A 211 -10.27 -3.30 -12.64
N GLU A 212 -10.52 -3.21 -11.33
CA GLU A 212 -10.12 -2.09 -10.47
C GLU A 212 -8.61 -1.85 -10.50
N VAL A 213 -7.83 -2.93 -10.44
CA VAL A 213 -6.35 -2.87 -10.45
C VAL A 213 -5.85 -2.48 -11.84
N VAL A 214 -6.31 -3.21 -12.87
CA VAL A 214 -5.86 -3.00 -14.26
C VAL A 214 -6.14 -1.58 -14.76
N GLN A 215 -7.32 -1.03 -14.39
CA GLN A 215 -7.78 0.26 -14.94
C GLN A 215 -7.29 1.47 -14.15
N TYR A 216 -7.06 1.34 -12.85
CA TYR A 216 -6.87 2.48 -11.96
C TYR A 216 -5.53 2.52 -11.23
N GLU A 217 -4.84 1.39 -11.10
CA GLU A 217 -3.53 1.38 -10.44
C GLU A 217 -2.39 1.50 -11.46
N PRO A 218 -1.27 2.13 -11.08
CA PRO A 218 -0.18 2.36 -12.03
C PRO A 218 0.49 1.04 -12.43
N HIS A 219 0.49 0.72 -13.73
CA HIS A 219 1.07 -0.50 -14.29
C HIS A 219 2.52 -0.72 -13.79
N ARG A 220 3.31 0.34 -13.71
CA ARG A 220 4.69 0.27 -13.24
C ARG A 220 4.85 -0.19 -11.78
N ALA A 221 3.83 0.01 -10.95
CA ALA A 221 3.86 -0.47 -9.55
C ALA A 221 3.44 -1.95 -9.43
N LEU A 222 3.03 -2.57 -10.54
CA LEU A 222 2.58 -3.97 -10.60
C LEU A 222 3.59 -4.84 -11.34
N ASP A 223 4.15 -4.34 -12.43
CA ASP A 223 4.93 -5.10 -13.41
C ASP A 223 6.34 -5.42 -12.89
N GLY A 224 6.55 -6.68 -12.56
CA GLY A 224 7.85 -7.26 -12.18
C GLY A 224 8.61 -7.90 -13.35
N GLY A 225 8.19 -7.66 -14.60
CA GLY A 225 8.83 -8.22 -15.79
C GLY A 225 8.29 -9.58 -16.16
N VAL A 226 9.04 -10.28 -17.02
CA VAL A 226 8.59 -11.54 -17.67
C VAL A 226 8.15 -12.62 -16.68
N ASP A 227 8.87 -12.77 -15.57
CA ASP A 227 8.61 -13.78 -14.53
C ASP A 227 8.32 -13.15 -13.16
N GLY A 228 8.11 -11.82 -13.11
CA GLY A 228 7.83 -11.09 -11.88
C GLY A 228 9.06 -10.87 -10.97
N LEU A 229 10.27 -11.15 -11.45
CA LEU A 229 11.49 -11.08 -10.63
C LEU A 229 12.48 -9.99 -11.05
N ASP A 230 12.16 -9.16 -12.05
CA ASP A 230 13.11 -8.19 -12.58
C ASP A 230 13.50 -7.13 -11.54
N CYS A 231 12.54 -6.63 -10.76
CA CYS A 231 12.83 -5.68 -9.69
C CYS A 231 13.75 -6.27 -8.61
N TYR A 232 13.58 -7.55 -8.27
CA TYR A 232 14.51 -8.22 -7.33
C TYR A 232 15.91 -8.36 -7.92
N ARG A 233 16.02 -8.67 -9.22
CA ARG A 233 17.33 -8.75 -9.92
C ARG A 233 18.03 -7.40 -9.89
N GLU A 234 17.30 -6.32 -10.13
CA GLU A 234 17.86 -4.96 -10.10
C GLU A 234 18.31 -4.57 -8.68
N ILE A 235 17.44 -4.73 -7.67
CA ILE A 235 17.75 -4.36 -6.29
C ILE A 235 18.89 -5.21 -5.75
N LEU A 236 18.81 -6.54 -5.88
CA LEU A 236 19.77 -7.46 -5.28
C LEU A 236 21.05 -7.60 -6.09
N GLY A 237 21.03 -7.25 -7.39
CA GLY A 237 22.22 -7.20 -8.26
C GLY A 237 23.02 -5.91 -8.14
N SER A 238 22.46 -4.87 -7.51
CA SER A 238 23.18 -3.67 -7.12
C SER A 238 24.10 -3.96 -5.92
N LYS A 239 24.90 -2.97 -5.48
CA LYS A 239 25.69 -3.10 -4.26
C LYS A 239 24.82 -2.92 -3.00
N ILE A 240 23.66 -3.58 -2.98
CA ILE A 240 22.67 -3.40 -1.92
C ILE A 240 23.19 -3.84 -0.55
N ASP A 241 24.14 -4.78 -0.52
CA ASP A 241 24.85 -5.18 0.68
C ASP A 241 25.53 -4.00 1.36
N SER A 242 26.06 -3.04 0.60
CA SER A 242 26.69 -1.83 1.14
C SER A 242 25.67 -0.84 1.74
N ARG A 243 24.37 -1.01 1.49
CA ARG A 243 23.28 -0.17 2.04
C ARG A 243 22.76 -0.65 3.38
N VAL A 244 23.05 -1.88 3.76
CA VAL A 244 22.61 -2.44 5.06
C VAL A 244 23.81 -2.49 6.01
N MET A 245 23.67 -2.04 7.25
CA MET A 245 24.74 -2.11 8.24
C MET A 245 25.03 -3.56 8.66
N PRO A 246 26.26 -3.90 9.06
CA PRO A 246 26.52 -5.21 9.69
C PRO A 246 25.55 -5.49 10.83
N GLY A 247 24.90 -6.67 10.79
CA GLY A 247 23.83 -7.05 11.73
C GLY A 247 22.45 -6.48 11.40
N GLY A 248 22.34 -5.58 10.43
CA GLY A 248 21.08 -5.01 9.95
C GLY A 248 20.24 -5.98 9.13
N LEU A 249 19.01 -5.60 8.83
CA LEU A 249 18.04 -6.42 8.11
C LEU A 249 17.67 -5.83 6.77
N MET A 250 17.47 -6.71 5.79
CA MET A 250 16.79 -6.42 4.54
C MET A 250 15.51 -7.25 4.49
N VAL A 251 14.36 -6.58 4.28
CA VAL A 251 13.03 -7.20 4.34
C VAL A 251 12.23 -6.78 3.11
N MET A 252 11.76 -7.75 2.33
CA MET A 252 11.00 -7.46 1.11
C MET A 252 9.70 -8.26 1.06
N GLU A 253 8.66 -7.66 0.49
CA GLU A 253 7.46 -8.38 0.09
C GLU A 253 7.73 -9.18 -1.18
N ILE A 254 7.07 -10.35 -1.32
CA ILE A 254 7.14 -11.22 -2.48
C ILE A 254 5.75 -11.68 -2.92
N GLY A 255 5.58 -11.98 -4.19
CA GLY A 255 4.35 -12.56 -4.72
C GLY A 255 4.09 -13.97 -4.16
N ALA A 256 2.80 -14.32 -3.98
CA ALA A 256 2.38 -15.60 -3.40
C ALA A 256 3.01 -16.85 -4.05
N GLY A 257 3.30 -16.80 -5.36
CA GLY A 257 3.91 -17.90 -6.11
C GLY A 257 5.44 -17.86 -6.17
N GLN A 258 6.10 -16.85 -5.59
CA GLN A 258 7.53 -16.59 -5.80
C GLN A 258 8.45 -17.17 -4.70
N ARG A 259 7.88 -17.84 -3.71
CA ARG A 259 8.62 -18.45 -2.59
C ARG A 259 9.85 -19.24 -3.04
N TRP A 260 9.74 -20.00 -4.14
CA TRP A 260 10.81 -20.81 -4.71
C TRP A 260 12.08 -20.01 -5.04
N ALA A 261 11.96 -18.75 -5.42
CA ALA A 261 13.09 -17.91 -5.79
C ALA A 261 13.98 -17.53 -4.58
N PHE A 262 13.43 -17.61 -3.38
CA PHE A 262 14.06 -17.18 -2.13
C PHE A 262 14.32 -18.35 -1.16
N GLU A 263 14.03 -19.57 -1.56
CA GLU A 263 14.35 -20.80 -0.80
C GLU A 263 15.55 -21.52 -1.39
N ARG A 264 16.00 -22.56 -0.69
CA ARG A 264 17.18 -23.36 -1.04
C ARG A 264 17.14 -23.77 -2.52
N SER A 265 18.18 -23.44 -3.25
CA SER A 265 18.30 -23.58 -4.71
C SER A 265 17.64 -22.47 -5.55
N GLY A 266 16.95 -21.51 -4.94
CA GLY A 266 16.47 -20.33 -5.63
C GLY A 266 17.58 -19.29 -5.85
N PRO A 267 17.44 -18.43 -6.87
CA PRO A 267 18.49 -17.47 -7.25
C PRO A 267 18.79 -16.42 -6.17
N PHE A 268 17.89 -16.17 -5.21
CA PHE A 268 18.04 -15.15 -4.18
C PHE A 268 18.13 -15.71 -2.76
N PHE A 269 18.31 -17.03 -2.61
CA PHE A 269 18.43 -17.66 -1.29
C PHE A 269 19.71 -17.22 -0.56
N GLU A 270 20.83 -17.22 -1.28
CA GLU A 270 22.13 -16.81 -0.75
C GLU A 270 22.56 -15.50 -1.42
N LEU A 271 22.73 -14.46 -0.62
CA LEU A 271 23.30 -13.18 -1.05
C LEU A 271 24.66 -13.00 -0.37
N GLU A 272 25.62 -12.44 -1.13
CA GLU A 272 26.95 -12.13 -0.58
C GLU A 272 26.81 -11.17 0.61
N GLY A 273 27.49 -11.49 1.69
CA GLY A 273 27.45 -10.69 2.92
C GLY A 273 26.23 -10.87 3.80
N PHE A 274 25.26 -11.73 3.42
CA PHE A 274 24.05 -11.99 4.22
C PHE A 274 24.00 -13.46 4.67
N ASP A 275 23.22 -13.69 5.73
CA ASP A 275 22.73 -15.03 6.06
C ASP A 275 21.72 -15.49 5.00
N PRO A 276 21.49 -16.79 4.80
CA PRO A 276 20.49 -17.27 3.87
C PRO A 276 19.11 -16.68 4.14
N ALA A 277 18.35 -16.46 3.05
CA ALA A 277 17.00 -15.90 3.12
C ALA A 277 16.06 -16.74 4.01
N GLU A 278 15.25 -16.05 4.80
CA GLU A 278 14.10 -16.63 5.51
C GLU A 278 12.80 -16.16 4.86
N VAL A 279 11.94 -17.08 4.44
CA VAL A 279 10.63 -16.75 3.86
C VAL A 279 9.53 -16.95 4.90
N VAL A 280 8.76 -15.90 5.16
CA VAL A 280 7.61 -15.90 6.07
C VAL A 280 6.33 -15.97 5.27
N SER A 281 5.40 -16.82 5.72
CA SER A 281 4.08 -16.96 5.10
C SER A 281 3.03 -16.08 5.76
N ASP A 282 2.04 -15.68 4.97
CA ASP A 282 0.81 -15.07 5.47
C ASP A 282 -0.12 -16.12 6.13
N TRP A 283 -1.27 -15.67 6.62
CA TRP A 283 -2.27 -16.55 7.26
C TRP A 283 -2.89 -17.59 6.31
N ALA A 284 -2.82 -17.36 4.99
CA ALA A 284 -3.26 -18.31 3.98
C ALA A 284 -2.17 -19.35 3.62
N GLY A 285 -0.97 -19.22 4.17
CA GLY A 285 0.17 -20.10 3.94
C GLY A 285 1.03 -19.73 2.73
N HIS A 286 0.75 -18.61 2.08
CA HIS A 286 1.56 -18.12 0.97
C HIS A 286 2.80 -17.37 1.48
N GLY A 287 3.97 -17.63 0.88
CA GLY A 287 5.16 -16.84 1.13
C GLY A 287 4.92 -15.38 0.75
N ARG A 288 5.11 -14.44 1.68
CA ARG A 288 4.84 -13.01 1.48
C ARG A 288 5.99 -12.11 1.82
N VAL A 289 6.81 -12.49 2.76
CA VAL A 289 7.93 -11.66 3.22
C VAL A 289 9.19 -12.48 3.20
N VAL A 290 10.24 -11.93 2.62
CA VAL A 290 11.58 -12.50 2.64
C VAL A 290 12.51 -11.60 3.44
N ILE A 291 13.40 -12.21 4.21
CA ILE A 291 14.27 -11.53 5.17
C ILE A 291 15.68 -12.06 5.03
N TRP A 292 16.63 -11.13 4.91
CA TRP A 292 18.06 -11.40 5.01
C TRP A 292 18.65 -10.59 6.16
N LYS A 293 19.55 -11.21 6.90
CA LYS A 293 20.32 -10.52 7.93
C LYS A 293 21.76 -10.36 7.45
N ARG A 294 22.27 -9.12 7.47
CA ARG A 294 23.66 -8.87 7.10
C ARG A 294 24.59 -9.47 8.17
N LYS A 295 25.61 -10.20 7.72
CA LYS A 295 26.67 -10.75 8.58
C LYS A 295 27.45 -9.60 9.24
N GLY A 296 27.87 -9.82 10.49
CA GLY A 296 28.63 -8.86 11.27
C GLY A 296 30.09 -8.73 10.83
#